data_ea0229debf80fd5fc956eafff6f06d20
#
_entry.id   ea0229debf80fd5fc956eafff6f06d20
#
_cell.length_a   1.000
_cell.length_b   1.000
_cell.length_c   1.000
_cell.angle_alpha   90.00
_cell.angle_beta   90.00
_cell.angle_gamma   90.00
#
_symmetry.space_group_name_H-M   'P 1'
#
loop_
_entity.id
_entity.type
_entity.pdbx_description
1 polymer ?
#
loop_
_entity_poly.entity_id
_entity_poly.type
_entity_poly.pdbx_seq_one_letter_code
_entity_poly.pdbx_strand_id
1 'polypeptide(L)'
;MKLLNFFFSWFDNRIKEREYQSKKINAQDIDWLRVIPYIGLHIAVISLFFVGYSHTALIVFIILYALRMFAITGFYHRYFSHKSFRTSRPMQFIFAVLGASAVQRGPLWWAAHHRKHHVHSDTEHDHHSPMTKSFFWSHTGWFLTKENFLTEIRWVKELARFPELKLIDRFDLIVPIIFCVGLFILGELLSNFYPGLETSGWQLVSWGFVLSTVILYHSTFLINSASHLWGKRRYKTKDGSKNNFILALLTFGEGWHNNHHHYPGSARQGFYWWEIDITYYILKLMSYIGLIWELRTVSATVRESNKA
;
A
#
# COMPACT_ATOMS: atom_id res chain seq x y z
N MET A 1 -15.39 -21.08 -23.55
CA MET A 1 -15.92 -20.37 -22.37
C MET A 1 -14.96 -20.40 -21.16
N LYS A 2 -14.49 -21.58 -20.68
CA LYS A 2 -13.59 -21.67 -19.51
C LYS A 2 -12.26 -20.94 -19.71
N LEU A 3 -11.59 -21.06 -20.87
CA LEU A 3 -10.31 -20.41 -21.16
C LEU A 3 -10.44 -18.87 -21.20
N LEU A 4 -11.52 -18.35 -21.80
CA LEU A 4 -11.82 -16.92 -21.85
C LEU A 4 -12.07 -16.35 -20.43
N ASN A 5 -12.83 -17.06 -19.60
CA ASN A 5 -13.06 -16.65 -18.21
C ASN A 5 -11.77 -16.69 -17.38
N PHE A 6 -10.88 -17.65 -17.62
CA PHE A 6 -9.56 -17.68 -17.01
C PHE A 6 -8.73 -16.44 -17.37
N PHE A 7 -8.66 -16.10 -18.68
CA PHE A 7 -7.96 -14.90 -19.14
C PHE A 7 -8.55 -13.63 -18.52
N PHE A 8 -9.86 -13.45 -18.56
CA PHE A 8 -10.51 -12.27 -17.98
C PHE A 8 -10.40 -12.20 -16.46
N SER A 9 -10.22 -13.33 -15.76
CA SER A 9 -10.03 -13.33 -14.31
C SER A 9 -8.71 -12.69 -13.85
N TRP A 10 -7.76 -12.47 -14.75
CA TRP A 10 -6.56 -11.69 -14.46
C TRP A 10 -6.86 -10.19 -14.30
N PHE A 11 -7.86 -9.69 -15.00
CA PHE A 11 -8.16 -8.27 -15.08
C PHE A 11 -9.44 -7.88 -14.32
N ASP A 12 -10.40 -8.80 -14.18
CA ASP A 12 -11.69 -8.55 -13.53
C ASP A 12 -11.82 -9.38 -12.24
N ASN A 13 -11.59 -8.75 -11.10
CA ASN A 13 -11.64 -9.40 -9.79
C ASN A 13 -13.00 -10.02 -9.46
N ARG A 14 -14.11 -9.49 -10.01
CA ARG A 14 -15.46 -10.04 -9.77
C ARG A 14 -15.62 -11.47 -10.25
N ILE A 15 -14.88 -11.87 -11.28
CA ILE A 15 -14.93 -13.26 -11.79
C ILE A 15 -14.39 -14.19 -10.70
N LYS A 16 -13.26 -13.85 -10.07
CA LYS A 16 -12.66 -14.62 -8.99
C LYS A 16 -13.45 -14.55 -7.70
N GLU A 17 -13.96 -13.38 -7.34
CA GLU A 17 -14.82 -13.21 -6.16
C GLU A 17 -16.04 -14.13 -6.22
N ARG A 18 -16.73 -14.18 -7.35
CA ARG A 18 -17.87 -15.11 -7.55
C ARG A 18 -17.45 -16.59 -7.45
N GLU A 19 -16.31 -16.95 -8.03
CA GLU A 19 -15.77 -18.30 -7.94
C GLU A 19 -15.48 -18.67 -6.49
N TYR A 20 -14.83 -17.79 -5.73
CA TYR A 20 -14.44 -18.06 -4.34
C TYR A 20 -15.64 -18.04 -3.38
N GLN A 21 -16.64 -17.20 -3.61
CA GLN A 21 -17.89 -17.21 -2.83
C GLN A 21 -18.74 -18.46 -3.07
N SER A 22 -18.62 -19.09 -4.23
CA SER A 22 -19.39 -20.29 -4.60
C SER A 22 -18.77 -21.61 -4.11
N LYS A 23 -17.52 -21.58 -3.61
CA LYS A 23 -16.76 -22.77 -3.19
C LYS A 23 -16.41 -22.70 -1.72
N LYS A 24 -16.30 -23.88 -1.07
CA LYS A 24 -15.66 -23.95 0.25
C LYS A 24 -14.14 -23.78 0.07
N ILE A 25 -13.62 -22.66 0.53
CA ILE A 25 -12.20 -22.32 0.46
C ILE A 25 -11.59 -22.54 1.84
N ASN A 26 -10.45 -23.20 1.89
CA ASN A 26 -9.65 -23.25 3.11
C ASN A 26 -8.81 -21.96 3.24
N ALA A 27 -8.66 -21.48 4.46
CA ALA A 27 -7.94 -20.23 4.76
C ALA A 27 -6.49 -20.19 4.22
N GLN A 28 -5.89 -21.37 4.00
CA GLN A 28 -4.50 -21.50 3.51
C GLN A 28 -4.40 -21.82 2.01
N ASP A 29 -5.53 -21.90 1.29
CA ASP A 29 -5.52 -22.18 -0.15
C ASP A 29 -4.82 -21.03 -0.88
N ILE A 30 -3.69 -21.34 -1.56
CA ILE A 30 -2.91 -20.35 -2.33
C ILE A 30 -3.67 -19.95 -3.60
N ASP A 31 -3.70 -18.65 -3.88
CA ASP A 31 -4.16 -18.09 -5.14
C ASP A 31 -3.01 -17.98 -6.15
N TRP A 32 -2.75 -19.05 -6.88
CA TRP A 32 -1.68 -19.08 -7.88
C TRP A 32 -1.80 -18.00 -8.95
N LEU A 33 -3.00 -17.51 -9.24
CA LEU A 33 -3.21 -16.40 -10.18
C LEU A 33 -2.55 -15.11 -9.68
N ARG A 34 -2.46 -14.92 -8.36
CA ARG A 34 -1.83 -13.75 -7.73
C ARG A 34 -0.37 -14.00 -7.38
N VAL A 35 -0.03 -15.23 -7.03
CA VAL A 35 1.36 -15.62 -6.72
C VAL A 35 2.26 -15.48 -7.94
N ILE A 36 1.81 -15.89 -9.13
CA ILE A 36 2.62 -15.84 -10.36
C ILE A 36 3.06 -14.39 -10.69
N PRO A 37 2.18 -13.37 -10.79
CA PRO A 37 2.62 -11.99 -11.01
C PRO A 37 3.53 -11.44 -9.90
N TYR A 38 3.26 -11.82 -8.65
CA TYR A 38 4.07 -11.41 -7.51
C TYR A 38 5.51 -11.94 -7.64
N ILE A 39 5.69 -13.24 -7.88
CA ILE A 39 7.00 -13.85 -8.11
C ILE A 39 7.63 -13.30 -9.40
N GLY A 40 6.84 -13.15 -10.47
CA GLY A 40 7.30 -12.60 -11.73
C GLY A 40 7.90 -11.21 -11.59
N LEU A 41 7.30 -10.36 -10.77
CA LEU A 41 7.82 -9.02 -10.47
C LEU A 41 9.17 -9.07 -9.72
N HIS A 42 9.33 -10.01 -8.78
CA HIS A 42 10.61 -10.21 -8.08
C HIS A 42 11.71 -10.74 -9.01
N ILE A 43 11.37 -11.69 -9.89
CA ILE A 43 12.31 -12.19 -10.91
C ILE A 43 12.68 -11.08 -11.89
N ALA A 44 11.73 -10.22 -12.26
CA ALA A 44 11.96 -9.10 -13.17
C ALA A 44 13.01 -8.08 -12.65
N VAL A 45 13.36 -8.09 -11.34
CA VAL A 45 14.47 -7.29 -10.80
C VAL A 45 15.81 -7.67 -11.48
N ILE A 46 15.95 -8.89 -11.98
CA ILE A 46 17.12 -9.33 -12.74
C ILE A 46 17.34 -8.46 -13.99
N SER A 47 16.27 -7.84 -14.54
CA SER A 47 16.40 -6.93 -15.69
C SER A 47 17.37 -5.78 -15.46
N LEU A 48 17.59 -5.36 -14.21
CA LEU A 48 18.54 -4.30 -13.86
C LEU A 48 19.97 -4.59 -14.36
N PHE A 49 20.37 -5.85 -14.36
CA PHE A 49 21.70 -6.26 -14.87
C PHE A 49 21.83 -6.11 -16.38
N PHE A 50 20.72 -6.11 -17.11
CA PHE A 50 20.69 -5.98 -18.57
C PHE A 50 20.49 -4.55 -19.05
N VAL A 51 19.70 -3.75 -18.32
CA VAL A 51 19.40 -2.36 -18.73
C VAL A 51 20.45 -1.36 -18.22
N GLY A 52 21.31 -1.78 -17.29
CA GLY A 52 22.35 -0.92 -16.72
C GLY A 52 21.82 0.20 -15.81
N TYR A 53 22.66 1.19 -15.61
CA TYR A 53 22.45 2.34 -14.72
C TYR A 53 22.53 3.66 -15.49
N SER A 54 21.67 4.63 -15.12
CA SER A 54 21.84 6.05 -15.41
C SER A 54 21.39 6.90 -14.22
N HIS A 55 21.86 8.13 -14.13
CA HIS A 55 21.38 9.07 -13.11
C HIS A 55 19.88 9.35 -13.25
N THR A 56 19.40 9.42 -14.49
CA THR A 56 17.96 9.58 -14.79
C THR A 56 17.14 8.43 -14.22
N ALA A 57 17.55 7.19 -14.44
CA ALA A 57 16.86 6.01 -13.93
C ALA A 57 16.83 5.99 -12.39
N LEU A 58 17.94 6.35 -11.74
CA LEU A 58 18.00 6.45 -10.28
C LEU A 58 17.07 7.53 -9.73
N ILE A 59 17.06 8.73 -10.35
CA ILE A 59 16.17 9.82 -9.95
C ILE A 59 14.70 9.41 -10.11
N VAL A 60 14.34 8.78 -11.23
CA VAL A 60 12.99 8.27 -11.47
C VAL A 60 12.61 7.22 -10.43
N PHE A 61 13.51 6.29 -10.10
CA PHE A 61 13.31 5.30 -9.03
C PHE A 61 12.98 5.99 -7.70
N ILE A 62 13.80 6.96 -7.27
CA ILE A 62 13.62 7.66 -5.98
C ILE A 62 12.29 8.43 -5.95
N ILE A 63 11.97 9.18 -7.02
CA ILE A 63 10.73 9.95 -7.12
C ILE A 63 9.52 9.02 -7.08
N LEU A 64 9.53 7.93 -7.84
CA LEU A 64 8.40 7.01 -7.93
C LEU A 64 8.23 6.17 -6.67
N TYR A 65 9.32 5.80 -6.00
CA TYR A 65 9.24 5.21 -4.66
C TYR A 65 8.58 6.18 -3.69
N ALA A 66 9.05 7.41 -3.62
CA ALA A 66 8.54 8.41 -2.70
C ALA A 66 7.05 8.75 -2.96
N LEU A 67 6.68 8.96 -4.22
CA LEU A 67 5.30 9.27 -4.62
C LEU A 67 4.34 8.12 -4.25
N ARG A 68 4.71 6.88 -4.56
CA ARG A 68 3.88 5.71 -4.32
C ARG A 68 3.87 5.31 -2.85
N MET A 69 4.98 5.48 -2.12
CA MET A 69 5.00 5.33 -0.67
C MET A 69 4.04 6.34 -0.03
N PHE A 70 4.11 7.61 -0.43
CA PHE A 70 3.16 8.62 0.06
C PHE A 70 1.71 8.27 -0.31
N ALA A 71 1.44 7.75 -1.51
CA ALA A 71 0.09 7.34 -1.92
C ALA A 71 -0.48 6.22 -1.04
N ILE A 72 0.34 5.23 -0.66
CA ILE A 72 -0.07 4.18 0.28
C ILE A 72 -0.28 4.77 1.67
N THR A 73 0.68 5.49 2.20
CA THR A 73 0.65 5.95 3.61
C THR A 73 -0.35 7.09 3.84
N GLY A 74 -0.40 8.07 2.91
CA GLY A 74 -1.31 9.22 3.01
C GLY A 74 -2.73 8.89 2.57
N PHE A 75 -2.88 8.18 1.44
CA PHE A 75 -4.20 8.00 0.84
C PHE A 75 -4.83 6.66 1.22
N TYR A 76 -4.19 5.52 0.95
CA TYR A 76 -4.77 4.23 1.28
C TYR A 76 -4.91 4.05 2.79
N HIS A 77 -3.88 4.36 3.54
CA HIS A 77 -3.86 4.18 4.98
C HIS A 77 -4.63 5.29 5.71
N ARG A 78 -4.13 6.55 5.68
CA ARG A 78 -4.71 7.62 6.52
C ARG A 78 -6.05 8.15 6.02
N TYR A 79 -6.30 8.17 4.69
CA TYR A 79 -7.58 8.63 4.17
C TYR A 79 -8.61 7.51 4.05
N PHE A 80 -8.38 6.49 3.18
CA PHE A 80 -9.41 5.47 2.93
C PHE A 80 -9.66 4.57 4.14
N SER A 81 -8.61 4.20 4.91
CA SER A 81 -8.79 3.33 6.06
C SER A 81 -9.25 4.09 7.30
N HIS A 82 -8.60 5.18 7.68
CA HIS A 82 -8.82 5.86 8.95
C HIS A 82 -9.62 7.16 8.87
N LYS A 83 -9.89 7.68 7.67
CA LYS A 83 -10.63 8.95 7.47
C LYS A 83 -10.01 10.09 8.28
N SER A 84 -8.69 10.16 8.37
CA SER A 84 -7.95 11.12 9.19
C SER A 84 -8.06 12.56 8.69
N PHE A 85 -8.62 12.79 7.52
CA PHE A 85 -8.90 14.08 6.91
C PHE A 85 -10.01 13.94 5.87
N ARG A 86 -10.46 15.07 5.30
CA ARG A 86 -11.43 15.13 4.21
C ARG A 86 -10.82 15.67 2.93
N THR A 87 -11.45 15.34 1.80
CA THR A 87 -11.08 15.86 0.48
C THR A 87 -12.29 15.87 -0.46
N SER A 88 -12.13 16.49 -1.63
CA SER A 88 -13.14 16.47 -2.68
C SER A 88 -13.21 15.11 -3.39
N ARG A 89 -14.35 14.81 -4.02
CA ARG A 89 -14.52 13.56 -4.78
C ARG A 89 -13.55 13.40 -5.94
N PRO A 90 -13.23 14.44 -6.75
CA PRO A 90 -12.16 14.32 -7.76
C PRO A 90 -10.81 13.98 -7.16
N MET A 91 -10.43 14.61 -6.04
CA MET A 91 -9.17 14.32 -5.35
C MET A 91 -9.16 12.90 -4.76
N GLN A 92 -10.29 12.43 -4.22
CA GLN A 92 -10.45 11.05 -3.78
C GLN A 92 -10.15 10.05 -4.91
N PHE A 93 -10.64 10.33 -6.13
CA PHE A 93 -10.35 9.50 -7.31
C PHE A 93 -8.85 9.51 -7.66
N ILE A 94 -8.21 10.70 -7.65
CA ILE A 94 -6.77 10.82 -7.85
C ILE A 94 -6.00 9.99 -6.82
N PHE A 95 -6.40 10.06 -5.54
CA PHE A 95 -5.79 9.27 -4.46
C PHE A 95 -5.92 7.77 -4.70
N ALA A 96 -7.08 7.33 -5.16
CA ALA A 96 -7.31 5.92 -5.47
C ALA A 96 -6.42 5.43 -6.63
N VAL A 97 -6.28 6.23 -7.69
CA VAL A 97 -5.41 5.93 -8.84
C VAL A 97 -3.94 5.89 -8.43
N LEU A 98 -3.46 6.91 -7.70
CA LEU A 98 -2.07 6.95 -7.23
C LEU A 98 -1.75 5.78 -6.30
N GLY A 99 -2.65 5.43 -5.38
CA GLY A 99 -2.48 4.26 -4.53
C GLY A 99 -2.46 2.94 -5.32
N ALA A 100 -3.34 2.79 -6.32
CA ALA A 100 -3.37 1.60 -7.17
C ALA A 100 -2.08 1.41 -7.98
N SER A 101 -1.36 2.51 -8.31
CA SER A 101 -0.07 2.44 -9.00
C SER A 101 1.01 1.72 -8.20
N ALA A 102 0.84 1.59 -6.87
CA ALA A 102 1.74 0.85 -5.98
C ALA A 102 1.58 -0.69 -6.07
N VAL A 103 0.65 -1.18 -6.89
CA VAL A 103 0.40 -2.61 -7.13
C VAL A 103 -0.02 -3.38 -5.86
N GLN A 104 -0.68 -2.68 -4.92
CA GLN A 104 -1.18 -3.27 -3.65
C GLN A 104 -2.71 -3.38 -3.66
N ARG A 105 -3.29 -3.82 -4.77
CA ARG A 105 -4.73 -3.94 -4.96
C ARG A 105 -5.47 -2.59 -5.03
N GLY A 106 -6.80 -2.65 -4.96
CA GLY A 106 -7.64 -1.46 -4.98
C GLY A 106 -7.88 -0.83 -3.59
N PRO A 107 -8.43 0.40 -3.55
CA PRO A 107 -8.64 1.14 -2.30
C PRO A 107 -9.65 0.50 -1.36
N LEU A 108 -10.66 -0.22 -1.89
CA LEU A 108 -11.67 -0.89 -1.05
C LEU A 108 -11.09 -2.13 -0.39
N TRP A 109 -10.36 -2.95 -1.14
CA TRP A 109 -9.69 -4.13 -0.62
C TRP A 109 -8.70 -3.74 0.49
N TRP A 110 -7.84 -2.79 0.20
CA TRP A 110 -6.81 -2.34 1.13
C TRP A 110 -7.40 -1.80 2.44
N ALA A 111 -8.39 -0.90 2.33
CA ALA A 111 -9.04 -0.32 3.50
C ALA A 111 -9.84 -1.34 4.30
N ALA A 112 -10.49 -2.31 3.63
CA ALA A 112 -11.26 -3.37 4.31
C ALA A 112 -10.36 -4.25 5.18
N HIS A 113 -9.25 -4.73 4.59
CA HIS A 113 -8.29 -5.57 5.32
C HIS A 113 -7.62 -4.80 6.46
N HIS A 114 -7.23 -3.56 6.24
CA HIS A 114 -6.60 -2.74 7.27
C HIS A 114 -7.54 -2.45 8.45
N ARG A 115 -8.81 -2.11 8.19
CA ARG A 115 -9.80 -1.91 9.26
C ARG A 115 -10.09 -3.19 10.04
N LYS A 116 -10.16 -4.34 9.35
CA LYS A 116 -10.30 -5.64 9.98
C LYS A 116 -9.12 -5.95 10.89
N HIS A 117 -7.89 -5.65 10.43
CA HIS A 117 -6.67 -5.78 11.24
C HIS A 117 -6.78 -4.95 12.54
N HIS A 118 -7.13 -3.67 12.48
CA HIS A 118 -7.26 -2.84 13.69
C HIS A 118 -8.26 -3.36 14.71
N VAL A 119 -9.35 -3.99 14.26
CA VAL A 119 -10.35 -4.58 15.16
C VAL A 119 -9.83 -5.85 15.82
N HIS A 120 -9.05 -6.65 15.09
CA HIS A 120 -8.61 -7.99 15.50
C HIS A 120 -7.11 -8.11 15.73
N SER A 121 -6.38 -6.99 15.77
CA SER A 121 -4.92 -6.95 15.81
C SER A 121 -4.34 -7.92 16.85
N ASP A 122 -3.45 -8.78 16.38
CA ASP A 122 -2.74 -9.81 17.14
C ASP A 122 -3.64 -10.86 17.83
N THR A 123 -4.90 -11.00 17.41
CA THR A 123 -5.77 -12.11 17.81
C THR A 123 -5.75 -13.23 16.74
N GLU A 124 -6.38 -14.37 17.02
CA GLU A 124 -6.52 -15.47 16.07
C GLU A 124 -7.29 -15.08 14.78
N HIS A 125 -8.13 -14.04 14.86
CA HIS A 125 -8.90 -13.50 13.74
C HIS A 125 -8.12 -12.48 12.89
N ASP A 126 -6.92 -12.12 13.31
CA ASP A 126 -6.02 -11.28 12.52
C ASP A 126 -5.37 -12.11 11.41
N HIS A 127 -5.64 -11.74 10.16
CA HIS A 127 -5.15 -12.49 9.01
C HIS A 127 -3.64 -12.35 8.78
N HIS A 128 -2.98 -11.37 9.37
CA HIS A 128 -1.54 -11.13 9.16
C HIS A 128 -0.73 -10.85 10.43
N SER A 129 -1.20 -11.26 11.61
CA SER A 129 -0.42 -11.09 12.82
C SER A 129 0.84 -11.98 12.86
N PRO A 130 2.04 -11.42 13.12
CA PRO A 130 3.24 -12.21 13.34
C PRO A 130 3.27 -12.85 14.74
N MET A 131 2.37 -12.43 15.65
CA MET A 131 2.25 -12.95 17.02
C MET A 131 1.49 -14.27 17.07
N THR A 132 0.49 -14.43 16.20
CA THR A 132 -0.37 -15.63 16.15
C THR A 132 0.02 -16.57 15.02
N LYS A 133 0.77 -16.09 14.03
CA LYS A 133 1.23 -16.89 12.88
C LYS A 133 2.75 -16.83 12.78
N SER A 134 3.33 -16.56 11.62
CA SER A 134 4.79 -16.40 11.49
C SER A 134 5.13 -15.05 10.88
N PHE A 135 6.40 -14.65 11.02
CA PHE A 135 6.94 -13.46 10.35
C PHE A 135 6.70 -13.50 8.84
N PHE A 136 7.04 -14.60 8.18
CA PHE A 136 6.89 -14.73 6.73
C PHE A 136 5.44 -14.73 6.28
N TRP A 137 4.54 -15.33 7.07
CA TRP A 137 3.12 -15.25 6.80
C TRP A 137 2.62 -13.81 6.87
N SER A 138 2.93 -13.11 7.95
CA SER A 138 2.53 -11.72 8.14
C SER A 138 3.15 -10.78 7.08
N HIS A 139 4.38 -11.06 6.66
CA HIS A 139 5.10 -10.27 5.68
C HIS A 139 4.53 -10.45 4.26
N THR A 140 4.31 -11.69 3.81
CA THR A 140 3.91 -11.98 2.42
C THR A 140 2.83 -13.05 2.26
N GLY A 141 2.78 -14.06 3.11
CA GLY A 141 1.94 -15.24 2.88
C GLY A 141 0.44 -14.94 2.87
N TRP A 142 -0.02 -14.06 3.74
CA TRP A 142 -1.42 -13.84 4.00
C TRP A 142 -2.22 -13.36 2.78
N PHE A 143 -1.70 -12.40 2.01
CA PHE A 143 -2.42 -11.84 0.86
C PHE A 143 -2.32 -12.70 -0.41
N LEU A 144 -1.52 -13.76 -0.38
CA LEU A 144 -1.39 -14.73 -1.48
C LEU A 144 -2.41 -15.86 -1.40
N THR A 145 -3.34 -15.81 -0.44
CA THR A 145 -4.39 -16.83 -0.27
C THR A 145 -5.70 -16.40 -0.91
N LYS A 146 -6.53 -17.40 -1.27
CA LYS A 146 -7.86 -17.18 -1.85
C LYS A 146 -8.80 -16.50 -0.88
N GLU A 147 -8.72 -16.81 0.42
CA GLU A 147 -9.55 -16.19 1.46
C GLU A 147 -9.34 -14.69 1.51
N ASN A 148 -8.07 -14.24 1.52
CA ASN A 148 -7.73 -12.83 1.62
C ASN A 148 -7.77 -12.10 0.26
N PHE A 149 -8.18 -12.80 -0.81
CA PHE A 149 -8.47 -12.16 -2.08
C PHE A 149 -9.73 -11.30 -2.05
N LEU A 150 -10.73 -11.71 -1.26
CA LEU A 150 -12.05 -11.10 -1.24
C LEU A 150 -12.02 -9.70 -0.58
N THR A 151 -12.72 -8.75 -1.20
CA THR A 151 -13.00 -7.45 -0.58
C THR A 151 -14.21 -7.56 0.35
N GLU A 152 -13.99 -7.53 1.66
CA GLU A 152 -15.08 -7.56 2.65
C GLU A 152 -15.79 -6.19 2.73
N ILE A 153 -16.76 -5.95 1.84
CA ILE A 153 -17.48 -4.67 1.70
C ILE A 153 -18.11 -4.18 3.01
N ARG A 154 -18.42 -5.08 3.95
CA ARG A 154 -18.99 -4.70 5.26
C ARG A 154 -18.11 -3.71 6.03
N TRP A 155 -16.79 -3.77 5.84
CA TRP A 155 -15.81 -2.86 6.49
C TRP A 155 -15.70 -1.50 5.82
N VAL A 156 -16.17 -1.36 4.56
CA VAL A 156 -15.97 -0.17 3.72
C VAL A 156 -17.25 0.27 3.00
N LYS A 157 -18.42 0.05 3.61
CA LYS A 157 -19.75 0.33 3.00
C LYS A 157 -19.86 1.75 2.46
N GLU A 158 -19.32 2.74 3.17
CA GLU A 158 -19.37 4.15 2.76
C GLU A 158 -18.46 4.46 1.57
N LEU A 159 -17.32 3.77 1.44
CA LEU A 159 -16.43 3.89 0.27
C LEU A 159 -17.03 3.16 -0.93
N ALA A 160 -17.69 2.04 -0.71
CA ALA A 160 -18.36 1.27 -1.74
C ALA A 160 -19.60 1.97 -2.36
N ARG A 161 -19.97 3.17 -1.90
CA ARG A 161 -20.98 4.01 -2.55
C ARG A 161 -20.46 4.69 -3.82
N PHE A 162 -19.14 4.83 -3.94
CA PHE A 162 -18.48 5.50 -5.05
C PHE A 162 -18.19 4.52 -6.19
N PRO A 163 -18.84 4.66 -7.37
CA PRO A 163 -18.66 3.73 -8.48
C PRO A 163 -17.22 3.71 -9.01
N GLU A 164 -16.52 4.84 -8.99
CA GLU A 164 -15.14 4.96 -9.41
C GLU A 164 -14.18 4.16 -8.51
N LEU A 165 -14.42 4.12 -7.20
CA LEU A 165 -13.60 3.30 -6.30
C LEU A 165 -13.85 1.80 -6.54
N LYS A 166 -15.11 1.41 -6.79
CA LYS A 166 -15.43 0.03 -7.18
C LYS A 166 -14.78 -0.36 -8.50
N LEU A 167 -14.68 0.58 -9.45
CA LEU A 167 -14.05 0.34 -10.75
C LEU A 167 -12.56 0.05 -10.58
N ILE A 168 -11.85 0.90 -9.82
CA ILE A 168 -10.42 0.70 -9.54
C ILE A 168 -10.20 -0.59 -8.76
N ASP A 169 -11.04 -0.90 -7.78
CA ASP A 169 -10.93 -2.13 -6.98
C ASP A 169 -11.18 -3.39 -7.83
N ARG A 170 -12.16 -3.33 -8.74
CA ARG A 170 -12.48 -4.40 -9.67
C ARG A 170 -11.37 -4.66 -10.68
N PHE A 171 -10.78 -3.61 -11.23
CA PHE A 171 -9.77 -3.65 -12.29
C PHE A 171 -8.40 -3.17 -11.78
N ASP A 172 -7.97 -3.68 -10.64
CA ASP A 172 -6.80 -3.22 -9.89
C ASP A 172 -5.45 -3.34 -10.64
N LEU A 173 -5.38 -4.16 -11.70
CA LEU A 173 -4.19 -4.26 -12.55
C LEU A 173 -4.12 -3.22 -13.67
N ILE A 174 -5.24 -2.56 -14.02
CA ILE A 174 -5.24 -1.61 -15.15
C ILE A 174 -4.34 -0.41 -14.87
N VAL A 175 -4.41 0.16 -13.67
CA VAL A 175 -3.57 1.32 -13.29
C VAL A 175 -2.08 0.97 -13.33
N PRO A 176 -1.62 -0.13 -12.72
CA PRO A 176 -0.22 -0.58 -12.84
C PRO A 176 0.25 -0.80 -14.28
N ILE A 177 -0.59 -1.40 -15.12
CA ILE A 177 -0.25 -1.66 -16.52
C ILE A 177 -0.09 -0.34 -17.28
N ILE A 178 -1.05 0.59 -17.17
CA ILE A 178 -0.96 1.91 -17.79
C ILE A 178 0.28 2.66 -17.32
N PHE A 179 0.58 2.57 -16.02
CA PHE A 179 1.75 3.20 -15.44
C PHE A 179 3.07 2.61 -15.99
N CYS A 180 3.17 1.28 -16.07
CA CYS A 180 4.33 0.60 -16.64
C CYS A 180 4.53 0.98 -18.12
N VAL A 181 3.46 0.95 -18.94
CA VAL A 181 3.50 1.35 -20.36
C VAL A 181 3.87 2.84 -20.49
N GLY A 182 3.31 3.69 -19.63
CA GLY A 182 3.64 5.13 -19.63
C GLY A 182 5.12 5.39 -19.32
N LEU A 183 5.72 4.64 -18.40
CA LEU A 183 7.16 4.73 -18.12
C LEU A 183 8.01 4.27 -19.31
N PHE A 184 7.60 3.19 -19.98
CA PHE A 184 8.29 2.73 -21.17
C PHE A 184 8.27 3.80 -22.27
N ILE A 185 7.09 4.33 -22.58
CA ILE A 185 6.94 5.39 -23.58
C ILE A 185 7.75 6.64 -23.20
N LEU A 186 7.68 7.06 -21.94
CA LEU A 186 8.47 8.20 -21.43
C LEU A 186 9.97 7.97 -21.63
N GLY A 187 10.48 6.79 -21.30
CA GLY A 187 11.90 6.47 -21.47
C GLY A 187 12.33 6.48 -22.95
N GLU A 188 11.51 5.96 -23.86
CA GLU A 188 11.79 6.02 -25.30
C GLU A 188 11.76 7.48 -25.84
N LEU A 189 10.81 8.29 -25.39
CA LEU A 189 10.76 9.71 -25.74
C LEU A 189 12.02 10.46 -25.21
N LEU A 190 12.41 10.22 -23.97
CA LEU A 190 13.62 10.83 -23.40
C LEU A 190 14.88 10.38 -24.15
N SER A 191 14.98 9.10 -24.49
CA SER A 191 16.10 8.58 -25.29
C SER A 191 16.23 9.27 -26.65
N ASN A 192 15.11 9.49 -27.32
CA ASN A 192 15.07 10.07 -28.66
C ASN A 192 15.29 11.61 -28.67
N PHE A 193 14.64 12.33 -27.75
CA PHE A 193 14.66 13.80 -27.75
C PHE A 193 15.76 14.39 -26.84
N TYR A 194 16.22 13.61 -25.85
CA TYR A 194 17.22 14.06 -24.86
C TYR A 194 18.28 12.97 -24.61
N PRO A 195 19.09 12.59 -25.64
CA PRO A 195 20.03 11.47 -25.53
C PRO A 195 21.07 11.66 -24.41
N GLY A 196 21.36 12.90 -24.01
CA GLY A 196 22.25 13.19 -22.87
C GLY A 196 21.73 12.74 -21.51
N LEU A 197 20.45 12.29 -21.40
CA LEU A 197 19.89 11.69 -20.19
C LEU A 197 20.26 10.21 -20.04
N GLU A 198 20.88 9.61 -21.05
CA GLU A 198 21.40 8.24 -21.06
C GLU A 198 20.38 7.20 -20.51
N THR A 199 19.11 7.32 -20.90
CA THR A 199 18.04 6.44 -20.42
C THR A 199 17.30 5.77 -21.59
N SER A 200 16.47 4.78 -21.27
CA SER A 200 15.62 4.08 -22.25
C SER A 200 14.29 3.65 -21.61
N GLY A 201 13.31 3.25 -22.42
CA GLY A 201 12.03 2.74 -21.93
C GLY A 201 12.20 1.55 -20.99
N TRP A 202 13.02 0.58 -21.36
CA TRP A 202 13.31 -0.58 -20.53
C TRP A 202 14.02 -0.21 -19.22
N GLN A 203 14.90 0.77 -19.25
CA GLN A 203 15.58 1.25 -18.06
C GLN A 203 14.60 1.92 -17.09
N LEU A 204 13.70 2.79 -17.58
CA LEU A 204 12.68 3.41 -16.71
C LEU A 204 11.67 2.39 -16.18
N VAL A 205 11.32 1.36 -16.94
CA VAL A 205 10.47 0.25 -16.43
C VAL A 205 11.20 -0.53 -15.34
N SER A 206 12.44 -0.92 -15.58
CA SER A 206 13.19 -1.74 -14.61
C SER A 206 13.47 -1.00 -13.29
N TRP A 207 13.90 0.25 -13.35
CA TRP A 207 14.17 1.07 -12.16
C TRP A 207 12.90 1.68 -11.58
N GLY A 208 12.11 2.36 -12.42
CA GLY A 208 10.97 3.16 -12.00
C GLY A 208 9.73 2.33 -11.65
N PHE A 209 9.50 1.19 -12.31
CA PHE A 209 8.36 0.31 -11.98
C PHE A 209 8.81 -0.91 -11.18
N VAL A 210 9.65 -1.77 -11.73
CA VAL A 210 9.97 -3.07 -11.11
C VAL A 210 10.68 -2.90 -9.78
N LEU A 211 11.87 -2.29 -9.75
CA LEU A 211 12.66 -2.14 -8.54
C LEU A 211 11.92 -1.36 -7.47
N SER A 212 11.33 -0.20 -7.85
CA SER A 212 10.64 0.64 -6.88
C SER A 212 9.38 -0.02 -6.31
N THR A 213 8.69 -0.91 -7.06
CA THR A 213 7.55 -1.67 -6.55
C THR A 213 8.01 -2.75 -5.57
N VAL A 214 9.07 -3.50 -5.88
CA VAL A 214 9.57 -4.55 -4.99
C VAL A 214 10.07 -3.96 -3.66
N ILE A 215 10.84 -2.87 -3.72
CA ILE A 215 11.31 -2.19 -2.49
C ILE A 215 10.13 -1.62 -1.69
N LEU A 216 9.14 -1.01 -2.36
CA LEU A 216 7.94 -0.49 -1.71
C LEU A 216 7.14 -1.61 -1.04
N TYR A 217 6.98 -2.76 -1.68
CA TYR A 217 6.32 -3.92 -1.11
C TYR A 217 6.96 -4.33 0.22
N HIS A 218 8.25 -4.62 0.20
CA HIS A 218 8.92 -5.06 1.41
C HIS A 218 8.94 -3.99 2.50
N SER A 219 9.09 -2.71 2.15
CA SER A 219 9.02 -1.60 3.10
C SER A 219 7.65 -1.55 3.80
N THR A 220 6.54 -1.63 3.05
CA THR A 220 5.19 -1.61 3.62
C THR A 220 4.85 -2.91 4.37
N PHE A 221 5.29 -4.06 3.86
CA PHE A 221 5.04 -5.36 4.51
C PHE A 221 5.79 -5.51 5.84
N LEU A 222 6.93 -4.82 6.03
CA LEU A 222 7.60 -4.73 7.32
C LEU A 222 6.73 -4.08 8.39
N ILE A 223 5.78 -3.23 8.02
CA ILE A 223 4.82 -2.67 8.97
C ILE A 223 3.90 -3.75 9.52
N ASN A 224 3.46 -4.71 8.70
CA ASN A 224 2.64 -5.83 9.19
C ASN A 224 3.43 -6.82 10.05
N SER A 225 4.72 -7.05 9.73
CA SER A 225 5.55 -8.08 10.36
C SER A 225 6.47 -7.53 11.44
N ALA A 226 7.43 -6.68 11.06
CA ALA A 226 8.50 -6.21 11.94
C ALA A 226 8.01 -5.24 13.01
N SER A 227 7.02 -4.39 12.72
CA SER A 227 6.54 -3.36 13.65
C SER A 227 5.74 -3.93 14.83
N HIS A 228 5.32 -5.20 14.79
CA HIS A 228 4.74 -5.91 15.93
C HIS A 228 5.80 -6.69 16.75
N LEU A 229 6.98 -6.94 16.18
CA LEU A 229 8.04 -7.71 16.82
C LEU A 229 9.17 -6.84 17.36
N TRP A 230 9.60 -5.80 16.62
CA TRP A 230 10.79 -5.03 16.88
C TRP A 230 10.50 -3.53 17.03
N GLY A 231 10.98 -2.95 18.12
CA GLY A 231 10.82 -1.53 18.46
C GLY A 231 10.47 -1.30 19.92
N LYS A 232 9.99 -0.10 20.24
CA LYS A 232 9.62 0.32 21.59
C LYS A 232 8.11 0.52 21.71
N ARG A 233 7.50 -0.01 22.76
CA ARG A 233 6.13 0.33 23.14
C ARG A 233 6.14 1.64 23.93
N ARG A 234 5.35 2.60 23.47
CA ARG A 234 5.08 3.83 24.23
C ARG A 234 3.75 3.75 24.93
N TYR A 235 2.77 3.13 24.29
CA TYR A 235 1.41 3.03 24.78
C TYR A 235 1.03 1.58 25.07
N LYS A 236 0.21 1.38 26.11
CA LYS A 236 -0.39 0.09 26.45
C LYS A 236 -1.54 -0.23 25.50
N THR A 237 -1.22 -0.56 24.26
CA THR A 237 -2.19 -1.08 23.29
C THR A 237 -2.55 -2.54 23.59
N LYS A 238 -3.67 -3.03 23.04
CA LYS A 238 -4.10 -4.42 23.21
C LYS A 238 -3.27 -5.41 22.40
N ASP A 239 -2.51 -4.92 21.46
CA ASP A 239 -1.69 -5.65 20.49
C ASP A 239 -0.18 -5.49 20.75
N GLY A 240 0.63 -6.17 19.95
CA GLY A 240 2.10 -6.13 20.03
C GLY A 240 2.77 -4.97 19.33
N SER A 241 2.02 -4.00 18.79
CA SER A 241 2.54 -2.88 17.99
C SER A 241 3.67 -2.11 18.72
N LYS A 242 4.69 -1.70 17.97
CA LYS A 242 5.88 -1.01 18.45
C LYS A 242 6.26 0.14 17.54
N ASN A 243 6.88 1.17 18.11
CA ASN A 243 7.50 2.25 17.38
C ASN A 243 8.92 1.87 16.97
N ASN A 244 9.24 2.02 15.69
CA ASN A 244 10.55 1.74 15.12
C ASN A 244 10.97 2.90 14.22
N PHE A 245 12.05 3.60 14.59
CA PHE A 245 12.52 4.78 13.88
C PHE A 245 12.99 4.49 12.46
N ILE A 246 13.70 3.37 12.24
CA ILE A 246 14.19 2.99 10.90
C ILE A 246 13.01 2.72 9.97
N LEU A 247 12.02 1.97 10.43
CA LEU A 247 10.81 1.74 9.67
C LEU A 247 10.04 3.04 9.42
N ALA A 248 10.02 3.97 10.38
CA ALA A 248 9.36 5.27 10.20
C ALA A 248 10.01 6.10 9.09
N LEU A 249 11.34 6.11 8.99
CA LEU A 249 12.02 6.79 7.88
C LEU A 249 11.73 6.11 6.54
N LEU A 250 11.84 4.78 6.49
CA LEU A 250 11.65 3.99 5.28
C LEU A 250 10.22 4.10 4.73
N THR A 251 9.22 4.17 5.61
CA THR A 251 7.79 4.18 5.27
C THR A 251 7.11 5.53 5.52
N PHE A 252 7.88 6.61 5.55
CA PHE A 252 7.39 7.99 5.67
C PHE A 252 6.52 8.27 6.91
N GLY A 253 6.72 7.51 7.99
CA GLY A 253 6.06 7.70 9.29
C GLY A 253 5.31 6.49 9.82
N GLU A 254 5.04 5.45 9.01
CA GLU A 254 4.25 4.28 9.45
C GLU A 254 4.95 3.45 10.54
N GLY A 255 6.28 3.56 10.68
CA GLY A 255 7.02 2.93 11.76
C GLY A 255 6.72 3.49 13.16
N TRP A 256 5.97 4.59 13.29
CA TRP A 256 5.37 5.03 14.56
C TRP A 256 4.11 4.22 14.88
N HIS A 257 4.21 2.93 14.75
CA HIS A 257 3.09 2.00 14.69
C HIS A 257 2.34 1.82 16.01
N ASN A 258 3.04 1.85 17.15
CA ASN A 258 2.38 1.82 18.46
C ASN A 258 1.62 3.12 18.76
N ASN A 259 2.15 4.28 18.32
CA ASN A 259 1.39 5.54 18.37
C ASN A 259 0.11 5.43 17.54
N HIS A 260 0.24 4.88 16.31
CA HIS A 260 -0.87 4.68 15.40
C HIS A 260 -1.95 3.75 15.98
N HIS A 261 -1.58 2.60 16.55
CA HIS A 261 -2.51 1.67 17.19
C HIS A 261 -3.15 2.25 18.46
N HIS A 262 -2.45 3.17 19.15
CA HIS A 262 -3.04 3.90 20.28
C HIS A 262 -4.13 4.89 19.84
N TYR A 263 -3.93 5.62 18.72
CA TYR A 263 -4.91 6.57 18.19
C TYR A 263 -4.95 6.57 16.66
N PRO A 264 -5.63 5.59 16.03
CA PRO A 264 -5.64 5.39 14.58
C PRO A 264 -6.24 6.56 13.77
N GLY A 265 -7.11 7.36 14.38
CA GLY A 265 -7.75 8.50 13.74
C GLY A 265 -6.83 9.69 13.45
N SER A 266 -5.60 9.70 13.97
CA SER A 266 -4.65 10.79 13.72
C SER A 266 -4.03 10.70 12.34
N ALA A 267 -4.01 11.81 11.61
CA ALA A 267 -3.22 11.95 10.39
C ALA A 267 -1.71 12.10 10.67
N ARG A 268 -1.32 12.37 11.90
CA ARG A 268 0.06 12.42 12.36
C ARG A 268 0.34 11.20 13.22
N GLN A 269 1.23 10.32 12.80
CA GLN A 269 1.64 9.13 13.57
C GLN A 269 2.85 9.41 14.45
N GLY A 270 3.75 10.29 14.03
CA GLY A 270 4.80 10.83 14.90
C GLY A 270 4.21 11.88 15.85
N PHE A 271 3.77 11.47 17.06
CA PHE A 271 3.03 12.32 17.99
C PHE A 271 3.86 13.46 18.61
N TYR A 272 5.18 13.30 18.62
CA TYR A 272 6.11 14.31 19.13
C TYR A 272 6.90 14.96 18.00
N TRP A 273 7.45 16.15 18.22
CA TRP A 273 8.10 16.95 17.18
C TRP A 273 9.35 16.27 16.60
N TRP A 274 10.05 15.43 17.40
CA TRP A 274 11.22 14.67 16.98
C TRP A 274 10.89 13.36 16.25
N GLU A 275 9.63 12.96 16.23
CA GLU A 275 9.15 11.80 15.50
C GLU A 275 8.85 12.20 14.06
N ILE A 276 9.83 11.99 13.19
CA ILE A 276 9.73 12.36 11.77
C ILE A 276 8.58 11.58 11.12
N ASP A 277 7.63 12.30 10.55
CA ASP A 277 6.47 11.77 9.84
C ASP A 277 6.30 12.53 8.51
N ILE A 278 7.03 12.06 7.50
CA ILE A 278 7.09 12.70 6.17
C ILE A 278 5.68 12.77 5.56
N THR A 279 4.89 11.69 5.68
CA THR A 279 3.51 11.66 5.19
C THR A 279 2.69 12.80 5.80
N TYR A 280 2.78 13.00 7.11
CA TYR A 280 2.06 14.09 7.75
C TYR A 280 2.49 15.46 7.25
N TYR A 281 3.78 15.68 7.03
CA TYR A 281 4.27 16.98 6.53
C TYR A 281 3.72 17.28 5.14
N ILE A 282 3.67 16.28 4.25
CA ILE A 282 3.06 16.44 2.91
C ILE A 282 1.53 16.68 3.04
N LEU A 283 0.82 15.92 3.87
CA LEU A 283 -0.61 16.14 4.11
C LEU A 283 -0.89 17.54 4.68
N LYS A 284 -0.03 18.02 5.56
CA LYS A 284 -0.15 19.39 6.10
C LYS A 284 0.03 20.45 5.01
N LEU A 285 1.00 20.26 4.11
CA LEU A 285 1.17 21.12 2.94
C LEU A 285 -0.07 21.10 2.04
N MET A 286 -0.60 19.90 1.74
CA MET A 286 -1.84 19.74 0.96
C MET A 286 -3.04 20.45 1.63
N SER A 287 -3.09 20.46 2.96
CA SER A 287 -4.13 21.19 3.71
C SER A 287 -3.98 22.71 3.57
N TYR A 288 -2.78 23.25 3.57
CA TYR A 288 -2.55 24.69 3.39
C TYR A 288 -2.96 25.20 2.00
N ILE A 289 -2.83 24.36 0.98
CA ILE A 289 -3.25 24.70 -0.39
C ILE A 289 -4.70 24.27 -0.71
N GLY A 290 -5.46 23.82 0.30
CA GLY A 290 -6.89 23.52 0.18
C GLY A 290 -7.26 22.23 -0.54
N LEU A 291 -6.29 21.32 -0.82
CA LEU A 291 -6.57 20.02 -1.44
C LEU A 291 -7.24 19.03 -0.47
N ILE A 292 -6.96 19.19 0.81
CA ILE A 292 -7.57 18.41 1.91
C ILE A 292 -7.92 19.34 3.06
N TRP A 293 -8.85 18.92 3.94
CA TRP A 293 -9.28 19.68 5.13
C TRP A 293 -9.62 18.75 6.29
N GLU A 294 -9.90 19.33 7.47
CA GLU A 294 -10.15 18.58 8.70
C GLU A 294 -9.03 17.56 9.01
N LEU A 295 -7.78 17.99 8.88
CA LEU A 295 -6.61 17.14 9.16
C LEU A 295 -6.53 16.88 10.68
N ARG A 296 -6.91 15.66 11.09
CA ARG A 296 -6.98 15.27 12.51
C ARG A 296 -5.59 15.02 13.07
N THR A 297 -5.36 15.49 14.29
CA THR A 297 -4.14 15.20 15.05
C THR A 297 -4.50 14.71 16.45
N VAL A 298 -3.55 14.08 17.11
CA VAL A 298 -3.73 13.62 18.49
C VAL A 298 -3.79 14.82 19.44
N SER A 299 -4.78 14.85 20.37
CA SER A 299 -4.82 15.83 21.44
C SER A 299 -3.73 15.57 22.49
N ALA A 300 -3.38 16.61 23.26
CA ALA A 300 -2.42 16.47 24.36
C ALA A 300 -2.88 15.41 25.39
N THR A 301 -4.17 15.40 25.72
CA THR A 301 -4.77 14.44 26.65
C THR A 301 -4.57 12.99 26.18
N VAL A 302 -4.89 12.69 24.90
CA VAL A 302 -4.72 11.34 24.34
C VAL A 302 -3.24 10.98 24.24
N ARG A 303 -2.39 11.92 23.82
CA ARG A 303 -0.94 11.69 23.69
C ARG A 303 -0.28 11.33 25.04
N GLU A 304 -0.80 11.88 26.16
CA GLU A 304 -0.25 11.63 27.50
C GLU A 304 -0.94 10.45 28.22
N SER A 305 -2.03 9.89 27.65
CA SER A 305 -2.77 8.78 28.25
C SER A 305 -2.13 7.41 27.96
N ASN A 306 -2.38 6.40 28.81
CA ASN A 306 -2.04 4.98 28.63
C ASN A 306 -0.58 4.71 28.25
N LYS A 307 0.37 5.50 28.74
CA LYS A 307 1.80 5.24 28.51
C LYS A 307 2.22 3.90 29.14
N ALA A 308 3.12 3.18 28.43
CA ALA A 308 3.66 1.88 28.85
C ALA A 308 4.74 2.02 29.93
#